data_040c2c385aea1630ad68e0dec2c2db86
#
_entry.id   040c2c385aea1630ad68e0dec2c2db86
#
_cell.length_a   1.000
_cell.length_b   1.000
_cell.length_c   1.000
_cell.angle_alpha   90.00
_cell.angle_beta   90.00
_cell.angle_gamma   90.00
#
_symmetry.space_group_name_H-M   'P 1'
#
loop_
_entity.id
_entity.type
_entity.pdbx_description
1 polymer ?
#
loop_
_entity_poly.entity_id
_entity_poly.type
_entity_poly.pdbx_seq_one_letter_code
_entity_poly.pdbx_strand_id
1 'polypeptide(L)'
;MSTDALRPWTEKVADLGAALVLARIEVAGTLAGSFSELAGALGLDSATVVYDGSPPTVSELDARLERDLDRGLTCVGPHLHDVLIEARGRELRSFGSQGEQRIAVLALVLAEAEVLRSRTGSSPLVLLDDVLSELDGERRRSLAAIVSRGGQTVITSTAAAALPAEPSQALAVTPGAVS
;
A
#
# COMPACT_ATOMS: atom_id res chain seq x y z
N MET A 1 15.25 7.69 38.17
CA MET A 1 16.28 7.67 37.10
C MET A 1 16.36 9.09 36.57
N SER A 2 17.56 9.70 36.47
CA SER A 2 17.64 11.08 35.97
C SER A 2 17.23 11.11 34.51
N THR A 3 16.34 12.00 34.12
CA THR A 3 15.91 12.22 32.74
C THR A 3 17.07 12.55 31.80
N ASP A 4 18.15 13.17 32.34
CA ASP A 4 19.39 13.43 31.59
C ASP A 4 20.05 12.16 31.04
N ALA A 5 19.94 11.03 31.75
CA ALA A 5 20.50 9.76 31.30
C ALA A 5 19.79 9.20 30.04
N LEU A 6 18.57 9.68 29.77
CA LEU A 6 17.77 9.24 28.59
C LEU A 6 17.98 10.12 27.36
N ARG A 7 18.57 11.31 27.53
CA ARG A 7 18.74 12.28 26.43
C ARG A 7 19.42 11.72 25.17
N PRO A 8 20.52 10.94 25.26
CA PRO A 8 21.12 10.36 24.05
C PRO A 8 20.18 9.39 23.31
N TRP A 9 19.30 8.71 24.06
CA TRP A 9 18.29 7.83 23.46
C TRP A 9 17.16 8.62 22.81
N THR A 10 16.70 9.73 23.44
CA THR A 10 15.69 10.63 22.88
C THR A 10 16.17 11.22 21.55
N GLU A 11 17.42 11.71 21.51
CA GLU A 11 18.05 12.23 20.29
C GLU A 11 18.09 11.14 19.19
N LYS A 12 18.52 9.92 19.53
CA LYS A 12 18.58 8.82 18.58
C LYS A 12 17.22 8.40 18.06
N VAL A 13 16.20 8.40 18.91
CA VAL A 13 14.81 8.10 18.51
C VAL A 13 14.27 9.20 17.59
N ALA A 14 14.54 10.47 17.86
CA ALA A 14 14.17 11.57 16.99
C ALA A 14 14.81 11.43 15.61
N ASP A 15 16.13 11.22 15.55
CA ASP A 15 16.88 11.11 14.30
C ASP A 15 16.39 9.93 13.43
N LEU A 16 16.32 8.74 14.02
CA LEU A 16 15.87 7.55 13.29
C LEU A 16 14.39 7.63 12.92
N GLY A 17 13.57 8.18 13.80
CA GLY A 17 12.16 8.43 13.54
C GLY A 17 11.96 9.42 12.40
N ALA A 18 12.73 10.50 12.37
CA ALA A 18 12.70 11.49 11.30
C ALA A 18 13.14 10.87 9.95
N ALA A 19 14.24 10.12 9.94
CA ALA A 19 14.71 9.44 8.74
C ALA A 19 13.66 8.47 8.18
N LEU A 20 12.99 7.68 9.04
CA LEU A 20 11.95 6.76 8.64
C LEU A 20 10.72 7.48 8.08
N VAL A 21 10.28 8.57 8.72
CA VAL A 21 9.13 9.37 8.25
C VAL A 21 9.42 9.96 6.87
N LEU A 22 10.59 10.56 6.69
CA LEU A 22 10.98 11.14 5.39
C LEU A 22 11.02 10.09 4.29
N ALA A 23 11.55 8.90 4.56
CA ALA A 23 11.55 7.80 3.61
C ALA A 23 10.12 7.33 3.25
N ARG A 24 9.21 7.28 4.22
CA ARG A 24 7.79 6.93 3.97
C ARG A 24 7.07 7.98 3.14
N ILE A 25 7.30 9.27 3.42
CA ILE A 25 6.76 10.38 2.62
C ILE A 25 7.25 10.28 1.16
N GLU A 26 8.54 10.03 0.96
CA GLU A 26 9.13 9.85 -0.36
C GLU A 26 8.50 8.66 -1.13
N VAL A 27 8.35 7.52 -0.46
CA VAL A 27 7.73 6.32 -1.07
C VAL A 27 6.27 6.60 -1.42
N ALA A 28 5.48 7.16 -0.52
CA ALA A 28 4.08 7.51 -0.78
C ALA A 28 3.97 8.49 -1.97
N GLY A 29 4.82 9.52 -1.99
CA GLY A 29 4.89 10.48 -3.10
C GLY A 29 5.28 9.82 -4.44
N THR A 30 6.19 8.85 -4.42
CA THR A 30 6.60 8.10 -5.61
C THR A 30 5.44 7.25 -6.17
N LEU A 31 4.62 6.67 -5.30
CA LEU A 31 3.49 5.82 -5.67
C LEU A 31 2.27 6.63 -6.14
N ALA A 32 2.12 7.87 -5.68
CA ALA A 32 0.88 8.64 -5.80
C ALA A 32 0.37 8.79 -7.24
N GLY A 33 1.25 9.06 -8.19
CA GLY A 33 0.88 9.23 -9.61
C GLY A 33 0.34 7.93 -10.21
N SER A 34 1.15 6.86 -10.18
CA SER A 34 0.75 5.54 -10.69
C SER A 34 -0.48 5.00 -9.96
N PHE A 35 -0.57 5.20 -8.63
CA PHE A 35 -1.74 4.81 -7.86
C PHE A 35 -3.01 5.49 -8.36
N SER A 36 -2.99 6.82 -8.53
CA SER A 36 -4.17 7.58 -8.98
C SER A 36 -4.64 7.15 -10.38
N GLU A 37 -3.70 6.93 -11.30
CA GLU A 37 -4.00 6.46 -12.66
C GLU A 37 -4.61 5.05 -12.67
N LEU A 38 -3.99 4.12 -11.95
CA LEU A 38 -4.44 2.72 -11.89
C LEU A 38 -5.77 2.58 -11.14
N ALA A 39 -5.96 3.31 -10.05
CA ALA A 39 -7.22 3.37 -9.31
C ALA A 39 -8.35 3.91 -10.20
N GLY A 40 -8.11 4.99 -10.94
CA GLY A 40 -9.06 5.55 -11.91
C GLY A 40 -9.41 4.56 -13.02
N ALA A 41 -8.42 3.86 -13.58
CA ALA A 41 -8.64 2.82 -14.60
C ALA A 41 -9.46 1.63 -14.07
N LEU A 42 -9.43 1.38 -12.76
CA LEU A 42 -10.24 0.37 -12.08
C LEU A 42 -11.57 0.92 -11.54
N GLY A 43 -11.95 2.16 -11.89
CA GLY A 43 -13.22 2.77 -11.53
C GLY A 43 -13.26 3.37 -10.12
N LEU A 44 -12.12 3.72 -9.55
CA LEU A 44 -12.00 4.46 -8.29
C LEU A 44 -11.47 5.86 -8.58
N ASP A 45 -12.37 6.77 -8.97
CA ASP A 45 -12.04 8.12 -9.41
C ASP A 45 -11.47 8.99 -8.29
N SER A 46 -10.55 9.89 -8.67
CA SER A 46 -9.93 10.86 -7.76
C SER A 46 -9.30 10.21 -6.52
N ALA A 47 -8.73 9.02 -6.71
CA ALA A 47 -8.04 8.33 -5.64
C ALA A 47 -6.65 8.94 -5.40
N THR A 48 -6.32 9.09 -4.12
CA THR A 48 -5.02 9.62 -3.65
C THR A 48 -4.45 8.75 -2.55
N VAL A 49 -3.13 8.71 -2.46
CA VAL A 49 -2.40 8.06 -1.37
C VAL A 49 -1.40 9.05 -0.78
N VAL A 50 -1.45 9.22 0.54
CA VAL A 50 -0.60 10.18 1.27
C VAL A 50 -0.13 9.54 2.58
N TYR A 51 1.11 9.81 2.97
CA TYR A 51 1.58 9.47 4.30
C TYR A 51 1.14 10.53 5.30
N ASP A 52 0.38 10.12 6.32
CA ASP A 52 -0.11 11.00 7.40
C ASP A 52 0.83 10.89 8.60
N GLY A 53 1.76 11.81 8.68
CA GLY A 53 2.69 11.89 9.79
C GLY A 53 3.81 12.91 9.56
N SER A 54 4.39 13.36 10.64
CA SER A 54 5.51 14.32 10.65
C SER A 54 6.74 13.75 11.37
N PRO A 55 7.95 14.17 10.99
CA PRO A 55 9.16 13.78 11.70
C PRO A 55 9.08 14.14 13.19
N PRO A 56 9.35 13.19 14.11
CA PRO A 56 9.40 13.49 15.53
C PRO A 56 10.58 14.41 15.84
N THR A 57 10.40 15.30 16.78
CA THR A 57 11.46 16.19 17.28
C THR A 57 11.87 15.82 18.70
N VAL A 58 13.12 16.16 19.08
CA VAL A 58 13.60 15.97 20.45
C VAL A 58 12.69 16.71 21.43
N SER A 59 12.26 17.94 21.11
CA SER A 59 11.37 18.73 21.95
C SER A 59 10.02 18.07 22.21
N GLU A 60 9.42 17.42 21.20
CA GLU A 60 8.15 16.70 21.35
C GLU A 60 8.31 15.46 22.23
N LEU A 61 9.40 14.72 22.05
CA LEU A 61 9.72 13.54 22.85
C LEU A 61 9.99 13.93 24.30
N ASP A 62 10.81 14.96 24.55
CA ASP A 62 11.12 15.47 25.91
C ASP A 62 9.85 15.96 26.62
N ALA A 63 8.97 16.68 25.92
CA ALA A 63 7.72 17.19 26.49
C ALA A 63 6.75 16.08 26.95
N ARG A 64 6.92 14.87 26.49
CA ARG A 64 6.08 13.71 26.83
C ARG A 64 6.79 12.64 27.65
N LEU A 65 8.10 12.79 27.89
CA LEU A 65 8.96 11.76 28.47
C LEU A 65 8.42 11.17 29.77
N GLU A 66 8.05 12.01 30.75
CA GLU A 66 7.51 11.53 32.03
C GLU A 66 6.24 10.71 31.87
N ARG A 67 5.30 11.18 31.04
CA ARG A 67 4.05 10.48 30.76
C ARG A 67 4.29 9.15 30.04
N ASP A 68 5.24 9.13 29.11
CA ASP A 68 5.58 7.95 28.32
C ASP A 68 6.26 6.89 29.20
N LEU A 69 7.12 7.32 30.13
CA LEU A 69 7.72 6.44 31.13
C LEU A 69 6.67 5.81 32.07
N ASP A 70 5.71 6.61 32.54
CA ASP A 70 4.62 6.13 33.40
C ASP A 70 3.72 5.10 32.67
N ARG A 71 3.53 5.26 31.35
CA ARG A 71 2.72 4.36 30.53
C ARG A 71 3.49 3.19 29.94
N GLY A 72 4.81 3.21 29.96
CA GLY A 72 5.67 2.21 29.34
C GLY A 72 5.59 2.19 27.81
N LEU A 73 5.22 3.31 27.16
CA LEU A 73 5.11 3.41 25.70
C LEU A 73 5.36 4.84 25.22
N THR A 74 5.90 4.98 24.02
CA THR A 74 6.14 6.27 23.38
C THR A 74 4.91 6.73 22.61
N CYS A 75 4.45 7.97 22.86
CA CYS A 75 3.28 8.58 22.24
C CYS A 75 3.64 9.58 21.12
N VAL A 76 4.86 9.52 20.59
CA VAL A 76 5.34 10.32 19.45
C VAL A 76 6.19 9.44 18.55
N GLY A 77 5.93 9.46 17.26
CA GLY A 77 6.79 8.80 16.30
C GLY A 77 6.06 7.99 15.22
N PRO A 78 6.81 7.43 14.29
CA PRO A 78 6.29 6.81 13.07
C PRO A 78 5.44 5.54 13.28
N HIS A 79 5.43 4.97 14.49
CA HIS A 79 4.57 3.83 14.84
C HIS A 79 3.11 4.21 15.07
N LEU A 80 2.82 5.52 15.19
CA LEU A 80 1.47 6.08 15.32
C LEU A 80 0.92 6.64 14.00
N HIS A 81 1.76 6.71 12.98
CA HIS A 81 1.39 7.26 11.69
C HIS A 81 0.77 6.21 10.78
N ASP A 82 0.03 6.66 9.78
CA ASP A 82 -0.63 5.79 8.83
C ASP A 82 -0.46 6.28 7.38
N VAL A 83 -0.91 5.48 6.43
CA VAL A 83 -1.08 5.87 5.04
C VAL A 83 -2.56 6.11 4.80
N LEU A 84 -2.90 7.33 4.43
CA LEU A 84 -4.26 7.71 4.07
C LEU A 84 -4.50 7.42 2.60
N ILE A 85 -5.56 6.67 2.31
CA ILE A 85 -6.07 6.47 0.97
C ILE A 85 -7.45 7.08 0.90
N GLU A 86 -7.61 8.06 0.01
CA GLU A 86 -8.87 8.76 -0.19
C GLU A 86 -9.37 8.55 -1.62
N ALA A 87 -10.68 8.63 -1.80
CA ALA A 87 -11.31 8.73 -3.09
C ALA A 87 -12.46 9.73 -3.01
N ARG A 88 -12.53 10.65 -3.98
CA ARG A 88 -13.56 11.70 -4.01
C ARG A 88 -13.59 12.53 -2.72
N GLY A 89 -12.42 12.79 -2.12
CA GLY A 89 -12.24 13.56 -0.89
C GLY A 89 -12.73 12.88 0.39
N ARG A 90 -12.87 11.55 0.38
CA ARG A 90 -13.29 10.76 1.56
C ARG A 90 -12.29 9.64 1.82
N GLU A 91 -11.89 9.48 3.07
CA GLU A 91 -11.03 8.40 3.51
C GLU A 91 -11.70 7.03 3.32
N LEU A 92 -11.04 6.13 2.59
CA LEU A 92 -11.60 4.82 2.24
C LEU A 92 -11.70 3.85 3.42
N ARG A 93 -10.78 3.93 4.39
CA ARG A 93 -10.82 3.08 5.58
C ARG A 93 -12.13 3.26 6.36
N SER A 94 -12.57 4.52 6.52
CA SER A 94 -13.72 4.89 7.34
C SER A 94 -15.02 4.96 6.56
N PHE A 95 -14.98 5.31 5.29
CA PHE A 95 -16.15 5.65 4.49
C PHE A 95 -16.26 4.89 3.17
N GLY A 96 -15.23 4.14 2.78
CA GLY A 96 -15.25 3.35 1.55
C GLY A 96 -16.07 2.08 1.70
N SER A 97 -16.76 1.69 0.63
CA SER A 97 -17.33 0.35 0.51
C SER A 97 -16.21 -0.70 0.46
N GLN A 98 -16.53 -1.95 0.78
CA GLN A 98 -15.55 -3.05 0.68
C GLN A 98 -14.97 -3.18 -0.74
N GLY A 99 -15.80 -2.96 -1.77
CA GLY A 99 -15.35 -2.96 -3.16
C GLY A 99 -14.35 -1.83 -3.47
N GLU A 100 -14.59 -0.61 -2.98
CA GLU A 100 -13.64 0.51 -3.15
C GLU A 100 -12.33 0.27 -2.41
N GLN A 101 -12.38 -0.26 -1.19
CA GLN A 101 -11.17 -0.61 -0.43
C GLN A 101 -10.33 -1.67 -1.14
N ARG A 102 -10.96 -2.71 -1.70
CA ARG A 102 -10.27 -3.76 -2.46
C ARG A 102 -9.63 -3.24 -3.75
N ILE A 103 -10.34 -2.37 -4.49
CA ILE A 103 -9.79 -1.71 -5.67
C ILE A 103 -8.60 -0.84 -5.30
N ALA A 104 -8.66 -0.11 -4.19
CA ALA A 104 -7.54 0.71 -3.73
C ALA A 104 -6.30 -0.14 -3.40
N VAL A 105 -6.48 -1.28 -2.72
CA VAL A 105 -5.38 -2.20 -2.44
C VAL A 105 -4.80 -2.78 -3.73
N LEU A 106 -5.65 -3.21 -4.66
CA LEU A 106 -5.22 -3.73 -5.96
C LEU A 106 -4.43 -2.67 -6.75
N ALA A 107 -4.95 -1.45 -6.82
CA ALA A 107 -4.28 -0.34 -7.49
C ALA A 107 -2.92 -0.02 -6.85
N LEU A 108 -2.82 -0.11 -5.51
CA LEU A 108 -1.57 0.12 -4.79
C LEU A 108 -0.51 -0.93 -5.13
N VAL A 109 -0.88 -2.21 -5.14
CA VAL A 109 0.02 -3.33 -5.53
C VAL A 109 0.50 -3.17 -6.98
N LEU A 110 -0.39 -2.79 -7.89
CA LEU A 110 -0.04 -2.58 -9.29
C LEU A 110 0.86 -1.33 -9.47
N ALA A 111 0.61 -0.26 -8.71
CA ALA A 111 1.46 0.94 -8.70
C ALA A 111 2.86 0.63 -8.17
N GLU A 112 2.98 -0.18 -7.12
CA GLU A 112 4.26 -0.65 -6.60
C GLU A 112 5.02 -1.45 -7.67
N ALA A 113 4.35 -2.37 -8.37
CA ALA A 113 4.95 -3.15 -9.44
C ALA A 113 5.47 -2.25 -10.57
N GLU A 114 4.75 -1.19 -10.93
CA GLU A 114 5.17 -0.24 -11.95
C GLU A 114 6.37 0.60 -11.50
N VAL A 115 6.37 1.09 -10.26
CA VAL A 115 7.50 1.83 -9.69
C VAL A 115 8.74 0.94 -9.60
N LEU A 116 8.62 -0.31 -9.18
CA LEU A 116 9.73 -1.26 -9.15
C LEU A 116 10.28 -1.50 -10.56
N ARG A 117 9.42 -1.72 -11.54
CA ARG A 117 9.81 -1.87 -12.94
C ARG A 117 10.58 -0.65 -13.47
N SER A 118 10.10 0.54 -13.17
CA SER A 118 10.74 1.79 -13.61
C SER A 118 12.12 2.01 -12.97
N ARG A 119 12.30 1.60 -11.71
CA ARG A 119 13.54 1.75 -10.96
C ARG A 119 14.59 0.69 -11.28
N THR A 120 14.17 -0.55 -11.52
CA THR A 120 15.08 -1.69 -11.70
C THR A 120 15.28 -2.08 -13.14
N GLY A 121 14.43 -1.60 -14.06
CA GLY A 121 14.39 -2.04 -15.45
C GLY A 121 13.83 -3.46 -15.65
N SER A 122 13.39 -4.12 -14.57
CA SER A 122 12.83 -5.48 -14.60
C SER A 122 11.44 -5.48 -13.99
N SER A 123 10.48 -6.13 -14.66
CA SER A 123 9.13 -6.27 -14.14
C SER A 123 9.08 -7.30 -13.03
N PRO A 124 8.49 -6.99 -11.86
CA PRO A 124 8.27 -7.99 -10.83
C PRO A 124 7.22 -9.03 -11.25
N LEU A 125 7.26 -10.21 -10.65
CA LEU A 125 6.17 -11.17 -10.71
C LEU A 125 5.00 -10.64 -9.88
N VAL A 126 3.82 -10.54 -10.47
CA VAL A 126 2.59 -10.13 -9.78
C VAL A 126 1.74 -11.37 -9.50
N LEU A 127 1.36 -11.56 -8.25
CA LEU A 127 0.49 -12.65 -7.81
C LEU A 127 -0.85 -12.07 -7.34
N LEU A 128 -1.95 -12.49 -7.96
CA LEU A 128 -3.29 -12.03 -7.66
C LEU A 128 -4.17 -13.23 -7.29
N ASP A 129 -4.55 -13.30 -6.01
CA ASP A 129 -5.33 -14.42 -5.49
C ASP A 129 -6.82 -14.05 -5.45
N ASP A 130 -7.63 -14.79 -6.22
CA ASP A 130 -9.10 -14.67 -6.35
C ASP A 130 -9.66 -13.26 -6.56
N VAL A 131 -8.87 -12.34 -7.12
CA VAL A 131 -9.29 -10.93 -7.30
C VAL A 131 -10.45 -10.78 -8.29
N LEU A 132 -10.62 -11.73 -9.21
CA LEU A 132 -11.63 -11.65 -10.27
C LEU A 132 -13.04 -11.86 -9.75
N SER A 133 -13.24 -12.62 -8.67
CA SER A 133 -14.55 -12.85 -8.06
C SER A 133 -15.18 -11.54 -7.53
N GLU A 134 -14.35 -10.58 -7.17
CA GLU A 134 -14.73 -9.31 -6.54
C GLU A 134 -14.95 -8.16 -7.54
N LEU A 135 -14.63 -8.38 -8.82
CA LEU A 135 -14.70 -7.37 -9.87
C LEU A 135 -15.87 -7.62 -10.81
N ASP A 136 -16.54 -6.55 -11.22
CA ASP A 136 -17.48 -6.60 -12.34
C ASP A 136 -16.77 -6.76 -13.70
N GLY A 137 -17.54 -6.97 -14.76
CA GLY A 137 -16.99 -7.27 -16.08
C GLY A 137 -16.15 -6.13 -16.68
N GLU A 138 -16.43 -4.87 -16.33
CA GLU A 138 -15.65 -3.73 -16.82
C GLU A 138 -14.30 -3.65 -16.11
N ARG A 139 -14.29 -3.76 -14.79
CA ARG A 139 -13.07 -3.77 -13.97
C ARG A 139 -12.17 -4.96 -14.29
N ARG A 140 -12.74 -6.15 -14.57
CA ARG A 140 -11.96 -7.30 -15.02
C ARG A 140 -11.24 -7.03 -16.33
N ARG A 141 -11.90 -6.39 -17.30
CA ARG A 141 -11.27 -6.01 -18.58
C ARG A 141 -10.15 -4.97 -18.37
N SER A 142 -10.38 -3.97 -17.52
CA SER A 142 -9.37 -2.99 -17.16
C SER A 142 -8.16 -3.65 -16.51
N LEU A 143 -8.37 -4.53 -15.53
CA LEU A 143 -7.30 -5.28 -14.88
C LEU A 143 -6.49 -6.10 -15.89
N ALA A 144 -7.14 -6.84 -16.78
CA ALA A 144 -6.45 -7.61 -17.82
C ALA A 144 -5.59 -6.72 -18.73
N ALA A 145 -6.11 -5.56 -19.14
CA ALA A 145 -5.36 -4.60 -19.95
C ALA A 145 -4.15 -4.03 -19.22
N ILE A 146 -4.26 -3.82 -17.89
CA ILE A 146 -3.14 -3.34 -17.04
C ILE A 146 -2.07 -4.41 -16.94
N VAL A 147 -2.42 -5.63 -16.52
CA VAL A 147 -1.43 -6.70 -16.27
C VAL A 147 -0.78 -7.20 -17.57
N SER A 148 -1.46 -7.09 -18.71
CA SER A 148 -0.89 -7.45 -20.02
C SER A 148 0.26 -6.54 -20.47
N ARG A 149 0.39 -5.35 -19.91
CA ARG A 149 1.48 -4.41 -20.22
C ARG A 149 2.72 -4.61 -19.33
N GLY A 150 2.56 -5.39 -18.27
CA GLY A 150 3.60 -5.62 -17.27
C GLY A 150 4.47 -6.83 -17.57
N GLY A 151 5.00 -7.41 -16.50
CA GLY A 151 5.74 -8.67 -16.51
C GLY A 151 4.83 -9.89 -16.40
N GLN A 152 5.36 -10.94 -15.82
CA GLN A 152 4.59 -12.14 -15.53
C GLN A 152 3.57 -11.86 -14.42
N THR A 153 2.32 -12.26 -14.68
CA THR A 153 1.24 -12.21 -13.69
C THR A 153 0.62 -13.59 -13.55
N VAL A 154 0.44 -14.05 -12.33
CA VAL A 154 -0.28 -15.28 -11.98
C VAL A 154 -1.56 -14.89 -11.28
N ILE A 155 -2.69 -15.36 -11.79
CA ILE A 155 -4.02 -15.09 -11.24
C ILE A 155 -4.67 -16.41 -10.86
N THR A 156 -5.10 -16.55 -9.61
CA THR A 156 -5.97 -17.66 -9.22
C THR A 156 -7.43 -17.28 -9.37
N SER A 157 -8.28 -18.21 -9.73
CA SER A 157 -9.72 -18.01 -9.83
C SER A 157 -10.47 -19.33 -9.69
N THR A 158 -11.64 -19.31 -9.08
CA THR A 158 -12.54 -20.46 -8.99
C THR A 158 -13.35 -20.70 -10.26
N ALA A 159 -13.35 -19.75 -11.20
CA ALA A 159 -14.11 -19.82 -12.45
C ALA A 159 -13.26 -19.33 -13.64
N ALA A 160 -12.89 -20.23 -14.53
CA ALA A 160 -12.17 -19.89 -15.76
C ALA A 160 -12.93 -18.87 -16.63
N ALA A 161 -14.27 -18.92 -16.65
CA ALA A 161 -15.11 -17.95 -17.37
C ALA A 161 -15.02 -16.50 -16.82
N ALA A 162 -14.43 -16.30 -15.63
CA ALA A 162 -14.20 -14.96 -15.08
C ALA A 162 -13.00 -14.25 -15.71
N LEU A 163 -12.13 -14.96 -16.44
CA LEU A 163 -10.96 -14.38 -17.10
C LEU A 163 -11.41 -13.46 -18.24
N PRO A 164 -11.02 -12.19 -18.23
CA PRO A 164 -11.46 -11.21 -19.24
C PRO A 164 -10.66 -11.25 -20.54
N ALA A 165 -9.58 -12.05 -20.58
CA ALA A 165 -8.73 -12.28 -21.74
C ALA A 165 -8.19 -13.71 -21.71
N GLU A 166 -7.77 -14.24 -22.87
CA GLU A 166 -7.12 -15.55 -22.93
C GLU A 166 -5.73 -15.47 -22.25
N PRO A 167 -5.49 -16.28 -21.21
CA PRO A 167 -4.19 -16.36 -20.59
C PRO A 167 -3.19 -17.08 -21.52
N SER A 168 -1.90 -16.75 -21.42
CA SER A 168 -0.85 -17.48 -22.13
C SER A 168 -0.75 -18.96 -21.70
N GLN A 169 -1.17 -19.23 -20.47
CA GLN A 169 -1.25 -20.57 -19.90
C GLN A 169 -2.37 -20.63 -18.86
N ALA A 170 -3.18 -21.66 -18.90
CA ALA A 170 -4.17 -21.98 -17.88
C ALA A 170 -3.85 -23.34 -17.27
N LEU A 171 -3.84 -23.41 -15.95
CA LEU A 171 -3.61 -24.64 -15.19
C LEU A 171 -4.87 -24.93 -14.35
N ALA A 172 -5.44 -26.10 -14.54
CA ALA A 172 -6.52 -26.57 -13.68
C ALA A 172 -5.94 -27.26 -12.45
N VAL A 173 -6.36 -26.78 -11.26
CA VAL A 173 -5.92 -27.33 -9.98
C VAL A 173 -7.08 -28.09 -9.33
N THR A 174 -6.88 -29.40 -9.10
CA THR A 174 -7.81 -30.24 -8.35
C THR A 174 -7.08 -30.88 -7.16
N PRO A 175 -7.79 -31.38 -6.15
CA PRO A 175 -7.13 -32.05 -5.03
C PRO A 175 -6.18 -33.15 -5.49
N GLY A 176 -4.88 -32.95 -5.28
CA GLY A 176 -3.82 -33.90 -5.63
C GLY A 176 -3.33 -33.87 -7.07
N ALA A 177 -3.84 -32.97 -7.95
CA ALA A 177 -3.39 -32.87 -9.33
C ALA A 177 -3.40 -31.43 -9.87
N VAL A 178 -2.45 -31.15 -10.76
CA VAL A 178 -2.36 -29.93 -11.58
C VAL A 178 -2.26 -30.36 -13.04
N SER A 179 -3.10 -29.81 -13.89
CA SER A 179 -3.15 -30.15 -15.33
C SER A 179 -3.23 -28.91 -16.20
#